data_f34ba11ef60997403aafddd2d903fd1b
#
_entry.id   f34ba11ef60997403aafddd2d903fd1b
#
_cell.length_a   1.000
_cell.length_b   1.000
_cell.length_c   1.000
_cell.angle_alpha   90.00
_cell.angle_beta   90.00
_cell.angle_gamma   90.00
#
_symmetry.space_group_name_H-M   'P 1'
#
loop_
_entity.id
_entity.type
_entity.pdbx_description
1 polymer ?
#
loop_
_entity_poly.entity_id
_entity_poly.type
_entity_poly.pdbx_seq_one_letter_code
_entity_poly.pdbx_strand_id
1 'polypeptide(L)'
;MKQKRFTFLLLFVANLFCASAQKWYTPEIDQKVEDLLKQMTVEEKLGYIGGVNWMYTKSIDRLGIHRMKMSDGPQGLGTDGKSTAYPSTVT
;
A
#
# COMPACT_ATOMS: atom_id res chain seq x y z
N MET A 1 1.74 38.17 27.58
CA MET A 1 2.60 38.05 26.40
C MET A 1 3.40 36.77 26.32
N LYS A 2 3.85 36.21 27.43
CA LYS A 2 4.57 34.91 27.42
C LYS A 2 3.70 33.71 26.97
N GLN A 3 2.41 33.69 27.31
CA GLN A 3 1.48 32.61 26.90
C GLN A 3 1.26 32.53 25.38
N LYS A 4 1.16 33.65 24.69
CA LYS A 4 0.96 33.67 23.22
C LYS A 4 2.17 33.12 22.47
N ARG A 5 3.37 33.36 22.97
CA ARG A 5 4.61 32.83 22.39
C ARG A 5 4.73 31.32 22.60
N PHE A 6 4.31 30.83 23.75
CA PHE A 6 4.33 29.42 24.07
C PHE A 6 3.32 28.64 23.23
N THR A 7 2.10 29.18 23.04
CA THR A 7 1.07 28.58 22.19
C THR A 7 1.51 28.51 20.72
N PHE A 8 2.19 29.55 20.23
CA PHE A 8 2.70 29.58 18.87
C PHE A 8 3.83 28.58 18.63
N LEU A 9 4.70 28.39 19.62
CA LEU A 9 5.77 27.40 19.58
C LEU A 9 5.19 25.97 19.60
N LEU A 10 4.15 25.70 20.38
CA LEU A 10 3.49 24.42 20.46
C LEU A 10 2.80 24.04 19.16
N LEU A 11 2.13 25.01 18.52
CA LEU A 11 1.52 24.83 17.19
C LEU A 11 2.56 24.58 16.10
N PHE A 12 3.72 25.21 16.18
CA PHE A 12 4.81 25.03 15.22
C PHE A 12 5.42 23.62 15.35
N VAL A 13 5.64 23.15 16.57
CA VAL A 13 6.14 21.80 16.85
C VAL A 13 5.13 20.73 16.42
N ALA A 14 3.83 20.94 16.63
CA ALA A 14 2.78 20.02 16.19
C ALA A 14 2.76 19.86 14.66
N ASN A 15 3.00 20.94 13.89
CA ASN A 15 3.10 20.87 12.43
C ASN A 15 4.32 20.09 11.93
N LEU A 16 5.43 20.13 12.67
CA LEU A 16 6.63 19.33 12.34
C LEU A 16 6.41 17.83 12.52
N PHE A 17 5.58 17.43 13.48
CA PHE A 17 5.23 16.02 13.69
C PHE A 17 4.26 15.49 12.63
N CYS A 18 3.34 16.30 12.10
CA CYS A 18 2.44 15.88 11.03
C CYS A 18 3.14 15.64 9.69
N ALA A 19 4.26 16.32 9.42
CA ALA A 19 5.00 16.16 8.17
C ALA A 19 5.73 14.79 8.06
N SER A 20 5.88 14.06 9.15
CA SER A 20 6.58 12.76 9.16
C SER A 20 5.70 11.57 8.80
N ALA A 21 4.38 11.73 8.73
CA ALA A 21 3.43 10.63 8.57
C ALA A 21 3.19 10.18 7.11
N GLN A 22 3.74 10.86 6.12
CA GLN A 22 3.44 10.63 4.69
C GLN A 22 4.58 10.05 3.86
N LYS A 23 5.57 9.42 4.47
CA LYS A 23 6.78 8.96 3.76
C LYS A 23 6.81 7.45 3.45
N TRP A 24 5.66 6.85 3.14
CA TRP A 24 5.63 5.46 2.65
C TRP A 24 5.87 5.36 1.13
N TYR A 25 5.74 6.45 0.38
CA TYR A 25 6.05 6.55 -1.03
C TYR A 25 7.35 7.33 -1.23
N THR A 26 8.38 6.68 -1.74
CA THR A 26 9.68 7.31 -2.01
C THR A 26 10.06 7.15 -3.47
N PRO A 27 10.80 8.11 -4.06
CA PRO A 27 11.33 7.98 -5.43
C PRO A 27 12.16 6.69 -5.65
N GLU A 28 12.75 6.16 -4.59
CA GLU A 28 13.51 4.90 -4.63
C GLU A 28 12.61 3.69 -4.93
N ILE A 29 11.36 3.71 -4.44
CA ILE A 29 10.38 2.67 -4.73
C ILE A 29 10.01 2.70 -6.21
N ASP A 30 9.76 3.88 -6.76
CA ASP A 30 9.47 4.04 -8.18
C ASP A 30 10.59 3.53 -9.05
N GLN A 31 11.83 3.87 -8.71
CA GLN A 31 12.98 3.41 -9.46
C GLN A 31 13.09 1.88 -9.45
N LYS A 32 12.86 1.24 -8.29
CA LYS A 32 12.84 -0.23 -8.20
C LYS A 32 11.73 -0.85 -9.03
N VAL A 33 10.54 -0.25 -9.03
CA VAL A 33 9.40 -0.71 -9.85
C VAL A 33 9.74 -0.61 -11.33
N GLU A 34 10.27 0.53 -11.78
CA GLU A 34 10.68 0.71 -13.17
C GLU A 34 11.77 -0.28 -13.61
N ASP A 35 12.75 -0.53 -12.75
CA ASP A 35 13.83 -1.47 -13.03
C ASP A 35 13.31 -2.93 -13.12
N LEU A 36 12.36 -3.30 -12.26
CA LEU A 36 11.68 -4.60 -12.35
C LEU A 36 10.84 -4.71 -13.61
N LEU A 37 10.08 -3.68 -13.95
CA LEU A 37 9.23 -3.66 -15.16
C LEU A 37 10.05 -3.81 -16.45
N LYS A 38 11.25 -3.24 -16.51
CA LYS A 38 12.17 -3.39 -17.65
C LYS A 38 12.70 -4.82 -17.80
N GLN A 39 12.86 -5.53 -16.68
CA GLN A 39 13.34 -6.91 -16.67
C GLN A 39 12.25 -7.94 -16.97
N MET A 40 10.98 -7.58 -16.79
CA MET A 40 9.86 -8.48 -17.04
C MET A 40 9.58 -8.64 -18.52
N THR A 41 9.35 -9.89 -18.95
CA THR A 41 8.84 -10.18 -20.30
C THR A 41 7.37 -9.79 -20.43
N VAL A 42 6.88 -9.72 -21.65
CA VAL A 42 5.45 -9.43 -21.92
C VAL A 42 4.56 -10.52 -21.33
N GLU A 43 4.96 -11.78 -21.46
CA GLU A 43 4.23 -12.93 -20.92
C GLU A 43 4.17 -12.89 -19.39
N GLU A 44 5.26 -12.48 -18.73
CA GLU A 44 5.30 -12.31 -17.28
C GLU A 44 4.36 -11.20 -16.83
N LYS A 45 4.34 -10.06 -17.53
CA LYS A 45 3.44 -8.94 -17.25
C LYS A 45 1.97 -9.35 -17.40
N LEU A 46 1.64 -10.01 -18.49
CA LEU A 46 0.28 -10.49 -18.75
C LEU A 46 -0.14 -11.56 -17.72
N GLY A 47 0.75 -12.48 -17.41
CA GLY A 47 0.50 -13.50 -16.39
C GLY A 47 0.31 -12.93 -14.99
N TYR A 48 1.03 -11.89 -14.64
CA TYR A 48 0.87 -11.21 -13.35
C TYR A 48 -0.49 -10.50 -13.22
N ILE A 49 -0.93 -9.82 -14.28
CA ILE A 49 -2.24 -9.15 -14.34
C ILE A 49 -3.38 -10.15 -14.38
N GLY A 50 -3.23 -11.25 -15.12
CA GLY A 50 -4.27 -12.27 -15.28
C GLY A 50 -4.51 -13.09 -14.02
N GLY A 51 -3.57 -13.09 -13.09
CA GLY A 51 -3.67 -13.88 -11.86
C GLY A 51 -3.58 -15.38 -12.08
N VAL A 52 -3.59 -16.12 -11.00
CA VAL A 52 -3.64 -17.60 -10.99
C VAL A 52 -4.52 -18.07 -9.85
N ASN A 53 -5.20 -19.18 -10.05
CA ASN A 53 -6.13 -19.71 -9.08
C ASN A 53 -7.08 -18.61 -8.58
N TRP A 54 -8.06 -18.87 -7.93
CA TRP A 54 -9.13 -17.95 -7.53
C TRP A 54 -8.72 -16.51 -7.15
N MET A 55 -7.70 -16.32 -6.30
CA MET A 55 -7.42 -15.00 -5.68
C MET A 55 -5.92 -14.71 -5.52
N TYR A 56 -5.09 -15.17 -6.43
CA TYR A 56 -3.65 -14.96 -6.33
C TYR A 56 -3.09 -14.29 -7.59
N THR A 57 -2.08 -13.44 -7.41
CA THR A 57 -1.22 -13.04 -8.52
C THR A 57 -0.25 -14.16 -8.85
N LYS A 58 0.22 -14.21 -10.09
CA LYS A 58 1.28 -15.13 -10.49
C LYS A 58 2.63 -14.66 -9.92
N SER A 59 3.39 -15.57 -9.32
CA SER A 59 4.78 -15.25 -8.93
C SER A 59 5.69 -15.14 -10.16
N ILE A 60 6.76 -14.36 -10.02
CA ILE A 60 7.86 -14.29 -10.99
C ILE A 60 9.15 -14.57 -10.23
N ASP A 61 9.42 -15.85 -10.00
CA ASP A 61 10.48 -16.30 -9.09
C ASP A 61 11.86 -15.86 -9.56
N ARG A 62 12.07 -15.76 -10.88
CA ARG A 62 13.29 -15.23 -11.50
C ARG A 62 13.65 -13.81 -11.02
N LEU A 63 12.64 -13.00 -10.75
CA LEU A 63 12.79 -11.61 -10.29
C LEU A 63 12.53 -11.43 -8.79
N GLY A 64 12.31 -12.53 -8.06
CA GLY A 64 11.99 -12.47 -6.64
C GLY A 64 10.62 -11.87 -6.32
N ILE A 65 9.71 -11.82 -7.30
CA ILE A 65 8.36 -11.32 -7.12
C ILE A 65 7.47 -12.47 -6.63
N HIS A 66 7.10 -12.42 -5.37
CA HIS A 66 6.23 -13.41 -4.77
C HIS A 66 4.77 -13.21 -5.18
N ARG A 67 4.01 -14.29 -5.20
CA ARG A 67 2.57 -14.21 -5.37
C ARG A 67 1.94 -13.46 -4.21
N MET A 68 0.97 -12.63 -4.51
CA MET A 68 0.14 -11.98 -3.52
C MET A 68 -1.23 -12.62 -3.50
N LYS A 69 -1.79 -12.79 -2.31
CA LYS A 69 -3.17 -13.17 -2.13
C LYS A 69 -4.05 -11.93 -2.11
N MET A 70 -5.09 -11.94 -2.91
CA MET A 70 -6.11 -10.90 -2.92
C MET A 70 -7.34 -11.38 -2.15
N SER A 71 -8.09 -10.47 -1.62
CA SER A 71 -9.37 -10.76 -0.98
C SER A 71 -10.34 -9.62 -1.25
N ASP A 72 -11.59 -9.93 -1.29
CA ASP A 72 -12.68 -8.98 -1.40
C ASP A 72 -13.59 -9.05 -0.17
N GLY A 73 -14.48 -8.11 -0.06
CA GLY A 73 -15.51 -8.08 0.97
C GLY A 73 -15.89 -6.65 1.33
N PRO A 74 -17.15 -6.27 1.15
CA PRO A 74 -17.62 -4.90 1.41
C PRO A 74 -17.63 -4.53 2.89
N GLN A 75 -17.58 -5.53 3.78
CA GLN A 75 -17.61 -5.35 5.24
C GLN A 75 -16.35 -5.88 5.93
N GLY A 76 -15.28 -6.16 5.19
CA GLY A 76 -14.05 -6.78 5.68
C GLY A 76 -13.58 -7.91 4.78
N LEU A 77 -12.48 -8.53 5.11
CA LEU A 77 -11.92 -9.65 4.34
C LEU A 77 -12.85 -10.86 4.38
N GLY A 78 -13.46 -11.21 3.25
CA GLY A 78 -14.50 -12.22 3.18
C GLY A 78 -14.06 -13.67 3.08
N THR A 79 -12.81 -13.96 2.71
CA THR A 79 -12.41 -15.28 2.24
C THR A 79 -11.57 -16.10 3.22
N ASP A 80 -11.00 -15.53 4.28
CA ASP A 80 -9.94 -16.20 5.04
C ASP A 80 -10.11 -16.21 6.57
N GLY A 81 -11.32 -16.25 7.04
CA GLY A 81 -11.59 -16.38 8.46
C GLY A 81 -11.95 -15.06 9.14
N LYS A 82 -11.55 -14.92 10.40
CA LYS A 82 -11.95 -13.75 11.19
C LYS A 82 -11.24 -12.49 10.71
N SER A 83 -12.01 -11.47 10.40
CA SER A 83 -11.52 -10.14 10.08
C SER A 83 -12.34 -9.08 10.82
N THR A 84 -11.80 -7.87 10.90
CA THR A 84 -12.55 -6.74 11.42
C THR A 84 -13.70 -6.40 10.45
N ALA A 85 -14.92 -6.41 10.94
CA ALA A 85 -16.06 -5.97 10.17
C ALA A 85 -16.13 -4.44 10.16
N TYR A 86 -16.31 -3.87 8.97
CA TYR A 86 -16.55 -2.43 8.78
C TYR A 86 -18.01 -2.19 8.44
N PRO A 87 -18.56 -1.02 8.79
CA PRO A 87 -19.91 -0.65 8.36
C PRO A 87 -19.99 -0.67 6.82
N SER A 88 -21.09 -1.20 6.31
CA SER A 88 -21.34 -1.15 4.86
C SER A 88 -21.54 0.31 4.43
N THR A 89 -20.88 0.69 3.34
CA THR A 89 -21.09 2.00 2.70
C THR A 89 -22.31 2.01 1.78
N VAL A 90 -22.95 0.86 1.59
CA VAL A 90 -24.18 0.74 0.80
C VAL A 90 -25.35 1.00 1.72
N THR A 91 -25.89 2.16 1.62
CA THR A 91 -27.19 2.55 2.19
C THR A 91 -28.26 2.53 1.13
#